data_40c5e403bd18ff065e7e9a78ba474271
#
_entry.id   40c5e403bd18ff065e7e9a78ba474271
#
_cell.length_a   1.000
_cell.length_b   1.000
_cell.length_c   1.000
_cell.angle_alpha   90.00
_cell.angle_beta   90.00
_cell.angle_gamma   90.00
#
_symmetry.space_group_name_H-M   'P 1'
#
loop_
_entity.id
_entity.type
_entity.pdbx_description
1 polymer ?
#
loop_
_entity_poly.entity_id
_entity_poly.type
_entity_poly.pdbx_seq_one_letter_code
_entity_poly.pdbx_strand_id
1 'polypeptide(L)'
;GVDLVSLGGTKIGALAAEAVIVTDISSSRGKALAEALSYLRKTSMQLASKMRFVSAQLNALFQDGAAVALANASHANSMATRLYQGISELAQMHPHISIPNRAEANAVFPILPAEITERLQQSYRFYLWNQATGQVRLMCSFDTSEQDVDGLLSKLEGLLRG
;
A
#
# COMPACT_ATOMS: atom_id res chain seq x y z
N GLY A 1 -19.44 15.01 4.61
CA GLY A 1 -18.10 15.12 5.17
C GLY A 1 -17.70 13.82 5.87
N VAL A 2 -16.44 13.74 6.23
CA VAL A 2 -15.87 12.62 7.00
C VAL A 2 -15.68 13.11 8.44
N ASP A 3 -16.20 12.38 9.42
CA ASP A 3 -16.07 12.75 10.85
C ASP A 3 -14.78 12.19 11.48
N LEU A 4 -14.40 10.97 11.07
CA LEU A 4 -13.25 10.24 11.59
C LEU A 4 -12.40 9.67 10.44
N VAL A 5 -11.08 9.72 10.61
CA VAL A 5 -10.12 9.07 9.72
C VAL A 5 -9.23 8.14 10.53
N SER A 6 -9.10 6.88 10.09
CA SER A 6 -8.06 5.98 10.55
C SER A 6 -6.79 6.22 9.71
N LEU A 7 -5.73 6.65 10.36
CA LEU A 7 -4.46 6.99 9.73
C LEU A 7 -3.40 5.96 10.12
N GLY A 8 -2.94 5.16 9.15
CA GLY A 8 -1.88 4.18 9.36
C GLY A 8 -0.51 4.72 8.96
N GLY A 9 0.44 4.73 9.88
CA GLY A 9 1.83 5.10 9.61
C GLY A 9 2.69 3.93 9.12
N THR A 10 2.33 2.70 9.44
CA THR A 10 3.15 1.51 9.20
C THR A 10 3.47 1.29 7.71
N LYS A 11 2.49 1.50 6.82
CA LYS A 11 2.68 1.28 5.37
C LYS A 11 3.42 2.42 4.65
N ILE A 12 3.69 3.50 5.35
CA ILE A 12 4.41 4.67 4.81
C ILE A 12 5.72 4.97 5.54
N GLY A 13 6.25 3.99 6.29
CA GLY A 13 7.60 4.04 6.87
C GLY A 13 7.69 4.03 8.38
N ALA A 14 6.57 4.03 9.13
CA ALA A 14 6.62 3.84 10.58
C ALA A 14 6.72 2.35 10.94
N LEU A 15 7.31 2.04 12.09
CA LEU A 15 7.39 0.67 12.60
C LEU A 15 6.01 0.14 13.03
N ALA A 16 5.28 0.90 13.83
CA ALA A 16 3.96 0.51 14.34
C ALA A 16 3.24 1.75 14.89
N ALA A 17 2.76 2.63 14.02
CA ALA A 17 2.12 3.87 14.43
C ALA A 17 0.80 4.06 13.70
N GLU A 18 -0.28 4.08 14.45
CA GLU A 18 -1.65 4.26 13.95
C GLU A 18 -2.32 5.39 14.74
N ALA A 19 -3.17 6.14 14.08
CA ALA A 19 -3.93 7.23 14.70
C ALA A 19 -5.38 7.23 14.24
N VAL A 20 -6.27 7.69 15.12
CA VAL A 20 -7.64 8.07 14.76
C VAL A 20 -7.75 9.58 14.87
N ILE A 21 -8.15 10.21 13.78
CA ILE A 21 -8.23 11.66 13.65
C ILE A 21 -9.71 12.08 13.61
N VAL A 22 -10.09 13.04 14.45
CA VAL A 22 -11.37 13.74 14.34
C VAL A 22 -11.15 14.93 13.41
N THR A 23 -11.89 14.99 12.30
CA THR A 23 -11.64 15.95 11.23
C THR A 23 -12.13 17.35 11.53
N ASP A 24 -13.16 17.48 12.37
CA ASP A 24 -13.73 18.77 12.79
C ASP A 24 -14.03 18.79 14.30
N ILE A 25 -13.13 19.38 15.07
CA ILE A 25 -13.29 19.59 16.52
C ILE A 25 -14.01 20.91 16.86
N SER A 26 -14.44 21.70 15.88
CA SER A 26 -15.18 22.93 16.11
C SER A 26 -16.67 22.66 16.40
N SER A 27 -17.22 21.62 15.78
CA SER A 27 -18.60 21.20 15.97
C SER A 27 -18.85 20.50 17.32
N SER A 28 -20.08 20.53 17.80
CA SER A 28 -20.49 19.79 19.01
C SER A 28 -20.27 18.29 18.87
N ARG A 29 -20.55 17.74 17.66
CA ARG A 29 -20.33 16.32 17.34
C ARG A 29 -18.85 15.97 17.38
N GLY A 30 -17.98 16.77 16.78
CA GLY A 30 -16.54 16.52 16.79
C GLY A 30 -15.94 16.58 18.18
N LYS A 31 -16.38 17.52 19.03
CA LYS A 31 -15.97 17.57 20.44
C LYS A 31 -16.36 16.30 21.19
N ALA A 32 -17.61 15.86 21.05
CA ALA A 32 -18.09 14.61 21.66
C ALA A 32 -17.31 13.38 21.17
N LEU A 33 -16.98 13.29 19.86
CA LEU A 33 -16.14 12.23 19.31
C LEU A 33 -14.72 12.25 19.88
N ALA A 34 -14.09 13.42 19.96
CA ALA A 34 -12.73 13.55 20.50
C ALA A 34 -12.69 13.15 21.99
N GLU A 35 -13.69 13.52 22.79
CA GLU A 35 -13.82 13.08 24.16
C GLU A 35 -14.01 11.56 24.26
N ALA A 36 -14.96 10.99 23.50
CA ALA A 36 -15.24 9.57 23.50
C ALA A 36 -14.04 8.71 23.10
N LEU A 37 -13.24 9.14 22.12
CA LEU A 37 -12.04 8.42 21.65
C LEU A 37 -11.00 8.22 22.75
N SER A 38 -10.85 9.15 23.68
CA SER A 38 -9.91 9.02 24.80
C SER A 38 -10.30 7.87 25.74
N TYR A 39 -11.58 7.68 26.00
CA TYR A 39 -12.12 6.57 26.79
C TYR A 39 -12.10 5.26 26.00
N LEU A 40 -12.56 5.27 24.75
CA LEU A 40 -12.56 4.09 23.88
C LEU A 40 -11.16 3.51 23.70
N ARG A 41 -10.14 4.37 23.49
CA ARG A 41 -8.74 3.93 23.40
C ARG A 41 -8.31 3.18 24.66
N LYS A 42 -8.69 3.69 25.84
CA LYS A 42 -8.35 3.08 27.12
C LYS A 42 -9.11 1.76 27.37
N THR A 43 -10.41 1.75 27.14
CA THR A 43 -11.25 0.54 27.33
C THR A 43 -10.91 -0.56 26.33
N SER A 44 -10.48 -0.19 25.12
CA SER A 44 -9.99 -1.13 24.08
C SER A 44 -8.53 -1.55 24.27
N MET A 45 -7.92 -1.20 25.43
CA MET A 45 -6.53 -1.54 25.77
C MET A 45 -5.49 -1.06 24.73
N GLN A 46 -5.82 -0.02 23.95
CA GLN A 46 -4.93 0.57 22.93
C GLN A 46 -4.01 1.64 23.54
N LEU A 47 -3.41 1.33 24.67
CA LEU A 47 -2.48 2.18 25.41
C LEU A 47 -1.13 1.49 25.53
N ALA A 48 -0.08 2.18 25.07
CA ALA A 48 1.30 1.79 25.34
C ALA A 48 1.93 2.76 26.33
N SER A 49 2.65 2.26 27.33
CA SER A 49 3.27 3.10 28.38
C SER A 49 4.30 4.08 27.83
N LYS A 50 4.91 3.78 26.69
CA LYS A 50 5.92 4.60 26.00
C LYS A 50 5.39 5.16 24.68
N MET A 51 4.16 5.67 24.68
CA MET A 51 3.45 6.19 23.50
C MET A 51 4.24 7.29 22.77
N ARG A 52 5.11 8.03 23.47
CA ARG A 52 5.96 9.06 22.86
C ARG A 52 6.82 8.54 21.69
N PHE A 53 7.26 7.27 21.73
CA PHE A 53 8.04 6.68 20.63
C PHE A 53 7.18 6.40 19.41
N VAL A 54 5.92 6.00 19.61
CA VAL A 54 4.93 5.83 18.54
C VAL A 54 4.56 7.18 17.94
N SER A 55 4.25 8.18 18.80
CA SER A 55 3.90 9.53 18.36
C SER A 55 5.03 10.21 17.60
N ALA A 56 6.29 10.01 18.02
CA ALA A 56 7.44 10.58 17.33
C ALA A 56 7.57 10.10 15.88
N GLN A 57 7.19 8.86 15.60
CA GLN A 57 7.19 8.31 14.23
C GLN A 57 6.14 9.01 13.36
N LEU A 58 4.92 9.20 13.90
CA LEU A 58 3.88 9.96 13.19
C LEU A 58 4.31 11.41 12.96
N ASN A 59 4.91 12.06 13.98
CA ASN A 59 5.42 13.42 13.83
C ASN A 59 6.47 13.48 12.70
N ALA A 60 7.42 12.55 12.66
CA ALA A 60 8.44 12.51 11.61
C ALA A 60 7.84 12.34 10.20
N LEU A 61 6.76 11.58 10.06
CA LEU A 61 6.09 11.38 8.78
C LEU A 61 5.25 12.59 8.34
N PHE A 62 4.57 13.25 9.31
CA PHE A 62 3.51 14.23 9.01
C PHE A 62 3.86 15.69 9.36
N GLN A 63 5.01 15.96 9.99
CA GLN A 63 5.49 17.32 10.13
C GLN A 63 5.78 17.97 8.76
N ASP A 64 5.95 19.28 8.74
CA ASP A 64 6.30 20.06 7.56
C ASP A 64 5.40 19.78 6.33
N GLY A 65 4.08 19.77 6.57
CA GLY A 65 3.09 19.50 5.53
C GLY A 65 3.07 18.04 5.04
N ALA A 66 3.46 17.10 5.91
CA ALA A 66 3.53 15.68 5.62
C ALA A 66 4.57 15.31 4.53
N ALA A 67 5.66 16.07 4.43
CA ALA A 67 6.63 15.94 3.35
C ALA A 67 7.18 14.51 3.20
N VAL A 68 7.54 13.85 4.31
CA VAL A 68 8.06 12.47 4.29
C VAL A 68 6.99 11.48 3.86
N ALA A 69 5.78 11.57 4.42
CA ALA A 69 4.68 10.68 4.07
C ALA A 69 4.29 10.80 2.59
N LEU A 70 4.23 12.03 2.06
CA LEU A 70 3.92 12.29 0.66
C LEU A 70 5.05 11.82 -0.27
N ALA A 71 6.31 11.99 0.09
CA ALA A 71 7.44 11.49 -0.67
C ALA A 71 7.42 9.95 -0.75
N ASN A 72 7.18 9.26 0.37
CA ASN A 72 7.09 7.81 0.44
C ASN A 72 5.91 7.27 -0.38
N ALA A 73 4.75 7.91 -0.30
CA ALA A 73 3.59 7.52 -1.10
C ALA A 73 3.81 7.76 -2.60
N SER A 74 4.41 8.89 -2.96
CA SER A 74 4.76 9.22 -4.35
C SER A 74 5.75 8.22 -4.93
N HIS A 75 6.77 7.84 -4.17
CA HIS A 75 7.73 6.81 -4.57
C HIS A 75 7.04 5.46 -4.83
N ALA A 76 6.21 4.98 -3.89
CA ALA A 76 5.46 3.73 -4.06
C ALA A 76 4.57 3.74 -5.32
N ASN A 77 3.90 4.87 -5.59
CA ASN A 77 3.07 5.04 -6.79
C ASN A 77 3.91 5.08 -8.08
N SER A 78 5.11 5.66 -8.03
CA SER A 78 6.04 5.67 -9.17
C SER A 78 6.54 4.27 -9.49
N MET A 79 6.86 3.46 -8.50
CA MET A 79 7.25 2.06 -8.67
C MET A 79 6.09 1.22 -9.23
N ALA A 80 4.86 1.45 -8.77
CA ALA A 80 3.68 0.80 -9.35
C ALA A 80 3.44 1.21 -10.80
N THR A 81 3.68 2.46 -11.14
CA THR A 81 3.60 2.93 -12.53
C THR A 81 4.64 2.25 -13.42
N ARG A 82 5.90 2.14 -12.96
CA ARG A 82 6.97 1.40 -13.65
C ARG A 82 6.58 -0.06 -13.87
N LEU A 83 6.08 -0.71 -12.82
CA LEU A 83 5.62 -2.10 -12.88
C LEU A 83 4.46 -2.27 -13.87
N TYR A 84 3.49 -1.38 -13.85
CA TYR A 84 2.38 -1.36 -14.81
C TYR A 84 2.88 -1.24 -16.25
N GLN A 85 3.80 -0.33 -16.51
CA GLN A 85 4.37 -0.14 -17.86
C GLN A 85 5.07 -1.41 -18.36
N GLY A 86 5.94 -2.00 -17.54
CA GLY A 86 6.63 -3.23 -17.92
C GLY A 86 5.70 -4.41 -18.17
N ILE A 87 4.67 -4.60 -17.33
CA ILE A 87 3.67 -5.66 -17.58
C ILE A 87 2.84 -5.36 -18.82
N SER A 88 2.51 -4.09 -19.09
CA SER A 88 1.78 -3.70 -20.30
C SER A 88 2.58 -4.00 -21.58
N GLU A 89 3.89 -3.80 -21.57
CA GLU A 89 4.78 -4.17 -22.67
C GLU A 89 4.83 -5.68 -22.88
N LEU A 90 4.96 -6.45 -21.78
CA LEU A 90 4.90 -7.92 -21.86
C LEU A 90 3.56 -8.42 -22.38
N ALA A 91 2.45 -7.78 -22.00
CA ALA A 91 1.11 -8.17 -22.46
C ALA A 91 0.91 -7.96 -23.97
N GLN A 92 1.63 -7.01 -24.59
CA GLN A 92 1.60 -6.84 -26.04
C GLN A 92 2.26 -8.01 -26.78
N MET A 93 3.26 -8.65 -26.16
CA MET A 93 4.00 -9.76 -26.75
C MET A 93 3.42 -11.13 -26.37
N HIS A 94 2.68 -11.20 -25.27
CA HIS A 94 2.17 -12.44 -24.68
C HIS A 94 0.64 -12.35 -24.46
N PRO A 95 -0.19 -12.84 -25.40
CA PRO A 95 -1.66 -12.68 -25.34
C PRO A 95 -2.34 -13.40 -24.19
N HIS A 96 -1.63 -14.26 -23.44
CA HIS A 96 -2.20 -14.98 -22.29
C HIS A 96 -2.14 -14.17 -20.99
N ILE A 97 -1.50 -13.01 -20.99
CA ILE A 97 -1.52 -12.08 -19.86
C ILE A 97 -2.18 -10.78 -20.25
N SER A 98 -2.77 -10.11 -19.28
CA SER A 98 -3.36 -8.79 -19.50
C SER A 98 -3.31 -7.94 -18.23
N ILE A 99 -3.41 -6.64 -18.40
CA ILE A 99 -3.48 -5.68 -17.29
C ILE A 99 -4.59 -4.66 -17.62
N PRO A 100 -5.84 -4.97 -17.23
CA PRO A 100 -7.02 -4.22 -17.69
C PRO A 100 -7.10 -2.79 -17.14
N ASN A 101 -6.50 -2.55 -15.98
CA ASN A 101 -6.59 -1.26 -15.28
C ASN A 101 -5.21 -0.63 -15.12
N ARG A 102 -5.14 0.69 -15.28
CA ARG A 102 -3.94 1.49 -14.97
C ARG A 102 -3.65 1.46 -13.47
N ALA A 103 -2.39 1.69 -13.12
CA ALA A 103 -2.03 1.95 -11.73
C ALA A 103 -2.55 3.34 -11.31
N GLU A 104 -3.49 3.39 -10.37
CA GLU A 104 -4.03 4.63 -9.79
C GLU A 104 -3.44 4.94 -8.41
N ALA A 105 -2.75 3.96 -7.83
CA ALA A 105 -2.06 4.02 -6.55
C ALA A 105 -0.83 3.10 -6.60
N ASN A 106 -0.43 2.57 -5.45
CA ASN A 106 0.76 1.73 -5.29
C ASN A 106 0.56 0.24 -5.65
N ALA A 107 -0.51 -0.13 -6.33
CA ALA A 107 -0.78 -1.53 -6.69
C ALA A 107 -1.21 -1.65 -8.15
N VAL A 108 -0.85 -2.79 -8.76
CA VAL A 108 -1.26 -3.20 -10.10
C VAL A 108 -1.95 -4.56 -10.07
N PHE A 109 -2.86 -4.80 -11.00
CA PHE A 109 -3.74 -5.96 -10.99
C PHE A 109 -3.71 -6.69 -12.33
N PRO A 110 -2.60 -7.34 -12.71
CA PRO A 110 -2.53 -8.13 -13.92
C PRO A 110 -3.32 -9.44 -13.80
N ILE A 111 -3.76 -9.97 -14.94
CA ILE A 111 -4.32 -11.30 -15.07
C ILE A 111 -3.22 -12.20 -15.63
N LEU A 112 -2.88 -13.25 -14.90
CA LEU A 112 -1.81 -14.19 -15.24
C LEU A 112 -2.35 -15.61 -15.30
N PRO A 113 -1.80 -16.49 -16.17
CA PRO A 113 -2.07 -17.93 -16.11
C PRO A 113 -1.69 -18.52 -14.74
N ALA A 114 -2.44 -19.53 -14.29
CA ALA A 114 -2.22 -20.14 -12.97
C ALA A 114 -0.78 -20.66 -12.81
N GLU A 115 -0.25 -21.34 -13.82
CA GLU A 115 1.13 -21.86 -13.81
C GLU A 115 2.18 -20.74 -13.64
N ILE A 116 2.01 -19.63 -14.35
CA ILE A 116 2.89 -18.46 -14.24
C ILE A 116 2.79 -17.86 -12.82
N THR A 117 1.57 -17.73 -12.30
CA THR A 117 1.31 -17.23 -10.94
C THR A 117 2.02 -18.09 -9.90
N GLU A 118 1.86 -19.42 -9.95
CA GLU A 118 2.47 -20.36 -9.01
C GLU A 118 4.02 -20.30 -9.06
N ARG A 119 4.59 -20.28 -10.26
CA ARG A 119 6.05 -20.17 -10.44
C ARG A 119 6.59 -18.82 -9.97
N LEU A 120 5.88 -17.72 -10.20
CA LEU A 120 6.27 -16.40 -9.76
C LEU A 120 6.18 -16.29 -8.23
N GLN A 121 5.18 -16.90 -7.59
CA GLN A 121 5.02 -16.94 -6.13
C GLN A 121 6.12 -17.72 -5.40
N GLN A 122 6.90 -18.55 -6.07
CA GLN A 122 8.08 -19.17 -5.48
C GLN A 122 9.20 -18.15 -5.15
N SER A 123 9.20 -17.01 -5.83
CA SER A 123 10.22 -15.97 -5.65
C SER A 123 9.66 -14.68 -5.04
N TYR A 124 8.40 -14.38 -5.23
CA TYR A 124 7.74 -13.14 -4.81
C TYR A 124 6.47 -13.44 -4.04
N ARG A 125 6.21 -12.67 -2.95
CA ARG A 125 4.97 -12.81 -2.16
C ARG A 125 3.93 -11.84 -2.66
N PHE A 126 2.81 -12.35 -3.19
CA PHE A 126 1.65 -11.56 -3.58
C PHE A 126 0.37 -12.39 -3.51
N TYR A 127 -0.78 -11.73 -3.59
CA TYR A 127 -2.09 -12.38 -3.47
C TYR A 127 -2.73 -12.63 -4.82
N LEU A 128 -3.35 -13.79 -4.95
CA LEU A 128 -4.38 -14.02 -5.96
C LEU A 128 -5.61 -13.20 -5.56
N TRP A 129 -5.89 -12.14 -6.31
CA TRP A 129 -6.94 -11.16 -6.00
C TRP A 129 -8.32 -11.65 -6.40
N ASN A 130 -8.43 -12.24 -7.58
CA ASN A 130 -9.64 -12.83 -8.11
C ASN A 130 -9.33 -14.19 -8.73
N GLN A 131 -9.76 -15.26 -8.06
CA GLN A 131 -9.50 -16.63 -8.48
C GLN A 131 -10.21 -16.99 -9.81
N ALA A 132 -11.41 -16.42 -10.05
CA ALA A 132 -12.16 -16.73 -11.27
C ALA A 132 -11.50 -16.21 -12.55
N THR A 133 -10.75 -15.12 -12.45
CA THR A 133 -10.09 -14.47 -13.60
C THR A 133 -8.58 -14.71 -13.66
N GLY A 134 -7.98 -15.24 -12.59
CA GLY A 134 -6.51 -15.33 -12.46
C GLY A 134 -5.87 -13.97 -12.17
N GLN A 135 -6.65 -12.97 -11.72
CA GLN A 135 -6.11 -11.66 -11.39
C GLN A 135 -5.31 -11.70 -10.10
N VAL A 136 -4.09 -11.19 -10.13
CA VAL A 136 -3.20 -11.08 -8.98
C VAL A 136 -3.05 -9.62 -8.56
N ARG A 137 -2.68 -9.39 -7.29
CA ARG A 137 -2.36 -8.07 -6.76
C ARG A 137 -0.87 -7.97 -6.48
N LEU A 138 -0.19 -7.14 -7.25
CA LEU A 138 1.20 -6.75 -7.02
C LEU A 138 1.23 -5.36 -6.42
N MET A 139 1.89 -5.20 -5.28
CA MET A 139 1.87 -3.94 -4.53
C MET A 139 3.30 -3.46 -4.28
N CYS A 140 3.56 -2.20 -4.61
CA CYS A 140 4.79 -1.50 -4.29
C CYS A 140 4.68 -0.78 -2.95
N SER A 141 5.78 -0.61 -2.26
CA SER A 141 5.91 0.02 -0.96
C SER A 141 6.84 1.23 -1.04
N PHE A 142 6.94 1.97 0.04
CA PHE A 142 7.83 3.12 0.16
C PHE A 142 9.32 2.76 0.02
N ASP A 143 9.67 1.50 0.22
CA ASP A 143 11.02 0.95 0.12
C ASP A 143 11.25 0.04 -1.11
N THR A 144 10.24 -0.11 -1.97
CA THR A 144 10.39 -0.84 -3.23
C THR A 144 11.37 -0.11 -4.15
N SER A 145 12.45 -0.77 -4.55
CA SER A 145 13.43 -0.20 -5.47
C SER A 145 13.09 -0.45 -6.94
N GLU A 146 13.71 0.30 -7.85
CA GLU A 146 13.64 0.00 -9.28
C GLU A 146 14.15 -1.41 -9.60
N GLN A 147 15.21 -1.86 -8.90
CA GLN A 147 15.76 -3.19 -9.06
C GLN A 147 14.79 -4.30 -8.67
N ASP A 148 13.96 -4.08 -7.64
CA ASP A 148 12.92 -5.03 -7.25
C ASP A 148 11.87 -5.17 -8.35
N VAL A 149 11.45 -4.05 -8.94
CA VAL A 149 10.49 -4.01 -10.05
C VAL A 149 11.08 -4.70 -11.28
N ASP A 150 12.29 -4.33 -11.68
CA ASP A 150 12.97 -4.88 -12.85
C ASP A 150 13.26 -6.38 -12.68
N GLY A 151 13.61 -6.81 -11.47
CA GLY A 151 13.81 -8.20 -11.13
C GLY A 151 12.53 -9.03 -11.29
N LEU A 152 11.38 -8.51 -10.83
CA LEU A 152 10.08 -9.15 -11.02
C LEU A 152 9.71 -9.22 -12.51
N LEU A 153 9.87 -8.14 -13.26
CA LEU A 153 9.58 -8.09 -14.70
C LEU A 153 10.45 -9.08 -15.48
N SER A 154 11.74 -9.12 -15.21
CA SER A 154 12.67 -10.08 -15.85
C SER A 154 12.31 -11.53 -15.53
N LYS A 155 11.91 -11.82 -14.29
CA LYS A 155 11.45 -13.14 -13.90
C LYS A 155 10.15 -13.53 -14.61
N LEU A 156 9.19 -12.60 -14.67
CA LEU A 156 7.91 -12.81 -15.38
C LEU A 156 8.17 -13.07 -16.87
N GLU A 157 8.99 -12.27 -17.53
CA GLU A 157 9.36 -12.45 -18.93
C GLU A 157 10.00 -13.81 -19.18
N GLY A 158 10.95 -14.23 -18.32
CA GLY A 158 11.57 -15.56 -18.43
C GLY A 158 10.57 -16.71 -18.29
N LEU A 159 9.54 -16.55 -17.43
CA LEU A 159 8.48 -17.54 -17.28
C LEU A 159 7.51 -17.58 -18.48
N LEU A 160 7.34 -16.47 -19.18
CA LEU A 160 6.46 -16.37 -20.35
C LEU A 160 7.10 -16.92 -21.63
N ARG A 161 8.44 -16.99 -21.68
CA ARG A 161 9.19 -17.51 -22.84
C ARG A 161 9.40 -19.02 -22.80
N GLY A 162 9.31 -19.67 -21.66
CA GLY A 162 9.70 -21.06 -21.50
C GLY A 162 8.90 -21.89 -20.59
#